data_a84a15a87c85464c5817f60029716ec6
#
_entry.id   a84a15a87c85464c5817f60029716ec6
#
_cell.length_a   1.000
_cell.length_b   1.000
_cell.length_c   1.000
_cell.angle_alpha   90.00
_cell.angle_beta   90.00
_cell.angle_gamma   90.00
#
_symmetry.space_group_name_H-M   'P 1'
#
loop_
_entity.id
_entity.type
_entity.pdbx_description
1 polymer ?
#
loop_
_entity_poly.entity_id
_entity_poly.type
_entity_poly.pdbx_seq_one_letter_code
_entity_poly.pdbx_strand_id
1 'polypeptide(L)'
;MLFRSDDVNGVISVDSGYMGGQTLNPTYEQVCGGRTGHAEVVQITFDPAVVSFREILEVFFVIHDPTTLNRQGNDSGTQYRSVIFFHSLEQKQIAQEVITNLSGVRLWRDPVVTEVMPATVFYIAEDYHQEYFANNPEAGYCQFVVAPKVAKFRKHFFAKQKKA
;
A
#
# COMPACT_ATOMS: atom_id res chain seq x y z
N MET A 1 -3.43 -4.14 -2.16
CA MET A 1 -3.62 -3.37 -0.90
C MET A 1 -4.84 -2.49 -1.04
N LEU A 2 -5.66 -2.42 -0.02
CA LEU A 2 -6.94 -1.73 -0.08
C LEU A 2 -6.97 -0.56 0.90
N PHE A 3 -6.44 0.50 0.43
CA PHE A 3 -6.57 1.81 1.01
C PHE A 3 -7.75 2.50 0.31
N ARG A 4 -8.72 2.97 1.06
CA ARG A 4 -9.87 3.68 0.49
C ARG A 4 -9.75 5.16 0.80
N SER A 5 -10.00 5.99 -0.20
CA SER A 5 -10.01 7.44 -0.03
C SER A 5 -11.03 7.92 1.02
N ASP A 6 -12.06 7.12 1.25
CA ASP A 6 -13.12 7.46 2.21
C ASP A 6 -12.74 7.16 3.66
N ASP A 7 -11.72 6.35 3.90
CA ASP A 7 -11.37 5.88 5.23
C ASP A 7 -10.44 6.83 6.01
N VAL A 8 -9.70 7.71 5.31
CA VAL A 8 -8.76 8.64 5.93
C VAL A 8 -9.06 10.07 5.52
N ASN A 9 -9.30 10.92 6.52
CA ASN A 9 -9.52 12.34 6.29
C ASN A 9 -8.27 12.97 5.66
N GLY A 10 -8.45 13.75 4.59
CA GLY A 10 -7.36 14.38 3.84
C GLY A 10 -6.86 13.58 2.65
N VAL A 11 -7.24 12.31 2.49
CA VAL A 11 -6.98 11.55 1.26
C VAL A 11 -8.00 11.95 0.20
N ILE A 12 -7.48 12.35 -0.96
CA ILE A 12 -8.27 12.84 -2.10
C ILE A 12 -8.60 11.70 -3.05
N SER A 13 -7.58 10.91 -3.42
CA SER A 13 -7.76 9.74 -4.29
C SER A 13 -6.79 8.63 -3.97
N VAL A 14 -7.16 7.41 -4.35
CA VAL A 14 -6.34 6.21 -4.27
C VAL A 14 -6.48 5.46 -5.57
N ASP A 15 -5.39 5.38 -6.33
CA ASP A 15 -5.36 4.74 -7.63
C ASP A 15 -4.47 3.50 -7.59
N SER A 16 -5.00 2.35 -7.97
CA SER A 16 -4.21 1.12 -8.11
C SER A 16 -3.40 1.13 -9.40
N GLY A 17 -2.19 0.61 -9.35
CA GLY A 17 -1.31 0.58 -10.51
C GLY A 17 -0.03 -0.21 -10.30
N TYR A 18 0.91 0.04 -11.20
CA TYR A 18 2.19 -0.65 -11.26
C TYR A 18 3.34 0.36 -11.33
N MET A 19 4.41 0.09 -10.60
CA MET A 19 5.59 0.97 -10.56
C MET A 19 6.86 0.19 -10.23
N GLY A 20 7.99 0.74 -10.65
CA GLY A 20 9.32 0.28 -10.25
C GLY A 20 9.96 -0.72 -11.18
N GLY A 21 9.26 -1.18 -12.21
CA GLY A 21 9.78 -2.12 -13.21
C GLY A 21 10.28 -1.44 -14.48
N GLN A 22 10.59 -2.26 -15.48
CA GLN A 22 11.17 -1.81 -16.75
C GLN A 22 10.22 -1.96 -17.94
N THR A 23 9.22 -2.81 -17.86
CA THR A 23 8.24 -3.00 -18.94
C THR A 23 7.37 -1.76 -19.08
N LEU A 24 7.32 -1.20 -20.29
CA LEU A 24 6.48 -0.06 -20.60
C LEU A 24 5.03 -0.49 -20.80
N ASN A 25 4.09 0.29 -20.28
CA ASN A 25 2.66 0.04 -20.39
C ASN A 25 2.28 -1.42 -20.06
N PRO A 26 2.66 -1.93 -18.86
CA PRO A 26 2.44 -3.33 -18.52
C PRO A 26 0.96 -3.63 -18.38
N THR A 27 0.57 -4.83 -18.80
CA THR A 27 -0.75 -5.38 -18.49
C THR A 27 -0.72 -6.14 -17.17
N TYR A 28 -1.89 -6.36 -16.58
CA TYR A 28 -2.03 -7.20 -15.39
C TYR A 28 -1.40 -8.58 -15.58
N GLU A 29 -1.66 -9.22 -16.71
CA GLU A 29 -1.12 -10.54 -17.03
C GLU A 29 0.41 -10.54 -17.08
N GLN A 30 1.01 -9.50 -17.65
CA GLN A 30 2.48 -9.34 -17.68
C GLN A 30 3.04 -9.18 -16.28
N VAL A 31 2.41 -8.35 -15.44
CA VAL A 31 2.83 -8.15 -14.05
C VAL A 31 2.70 -9.44 -13.24
N CYS A 32 1.61 -10.18 -13.40
CA CYS A 32 1.40 -11.48 -12.76
C CYS A 32 2.45 -12.52 -13.16
N GLY A 33 3.01 -12.42 -14.37
CA GLY A 33 4.11 -13.25 -14.83
C GLY A 33 5.42 -13.04 -14.07
N GLY A 34 5.55 -11.97 -13.29
CA GLY A 34 6.70 -11.69 -12.43
C GLY A 34 7.96 -11.26 -13.16
N ARG A 35 7.88 -10.92 -14.44
CA ARG A 35 9.04 -10.57 -15.28
C ARG A 35 9.15 -9.08 -15.62
N THR A 36 8.16 -8.28 -15.26
CA THR A 36 8.16 -6.84 -15.57
C THR A 36 9.02 -6.03 -14.62
N GLY A 37 9.32 -6.56 -13.44
CA GLY A 37 9.99 -5.83 -12.36
C GLY A 37 9.07 -4.89 -11.59
N HIS A 38 7.82 -4.67 -12.05
CA HIS A 38 6.87 -3.81 -11.37
C HIS A 38 6.34 -4.43 -10.08
N ALA A 39 6.09 -3.58 -9.08
CA ALA A 39 5.26 -3.90 -7.94
C ALA A 39 3.82 -3.44 -8.21
N GLU A 40 2.86 -4.19 -7.67
CA GLU A 40 1.49 -3.70 -7.53
C GLU A 40 1.45 -2.68 -6.40
N VAL A 41 1.01 -1.48 -6.71
CA VAL A 41 1.04 -0.35 -5.79
C VAL A 41 -0.28 0.43 -5.80
N VAL A 42 -0.44 1.26 -4.79
CA VAL A 42 -1.45 2.32 -4.81
C VAL A 42 -0.75 3.68 -4.83
N GLN A 43 -1.24 4.58 -5.65
CA GLN A 43 -0.85 5.99 -5.63
C GLN A 43 -1.90 6.76 -4.84
N ILE A 44 -1.45 7.44 -3.80
CA ILE A 44 -2.34 8.18 -2.89
C ILE A 44 -2.11 9.66 -3.11
N THR A 45 -3.17 10.36 -3.49
CA THR A 45 -3.19 11.82 -3.53
C THR A 45 -3.85 12.33 -2.24
N PHE A 46 -3.18 13.22 -1.54
CA PHE A 46 -3.65 13.70 -0.24
C PHE A 46 -3.37 15.20 -0.04
N ASP A 47 -4.14 15.80 0.86
CA ASP A 47 -3.94 17.18 1.32
C ASP A 47 -3.00 17.18 2.53
N PRO A 48 -1.75 17.69 2.41
CA PRO A 48 -0.79 17.69 3.49
C PRO A 48 -1.15 18.62 4.65
N ALA A 49 -2.11 19.52 4.45
CA ALA A 49 -2.64 20.35 5.52
C ALA A 49 -3.60 19.59 6.46
N VAL A 50 -4.14 18.46 5.99
CA VAL A 50 -5.12 17.65 6.73
C VAL A 50 -4.52 16.35 7.25
N VAL A 51 -3.73 15.65 6.40
CA VAL A 51 -3.06 14.40 6.76
C VAL A 51 -1.61 14.43 6.30
N SER A 52 -0.69 14.00 7.15
CA SER A 52 0.73 13.95 6.81
C SER A 52 1.10 12.67 6.07
N PHE A 53 2.21 12.72 5.33
CA PHE A 53 2.81 11.52 4.73
C PHE A 53 3.15 10.46 5.79
N ARG A 54 3.64 10.88 6.96
CA ARG A 54 3.91 9.99 8.10
C ARG A 54 2.65 9.24 8.54
N GLU A 55 1.54 9.91 8.68
CA GLU A 55 0.27 9.29 9.08
C GLU A 55 -0.22 8.28 8.03
N ILE A 56 -0.04 8.58 6.73
CA ILE A 56 -0.37 7.65 5.65
C ILE A 56 0.51 6.40 5.74
N LEU A 57 1.81 6.54 6.01
CA LEU A 57 2.71 5.40 6.18
C LEU A 57 2.37 4.56 7.41
N GLU A 58 1.96 5.17 8.51
CA GLU A 58 1.50 4.44 9.69
C GLU A 58 0.29 3.55 9.36
N VAL A 59 -0.64 4.07 8.56
CA VAL A 59 -1.78 3.30 8.05
C VAL A 59 -1.29 2.15 7.17
N PHE A 60 -0.39 2.41 6.24
CA PHE A 60 0.20 1.42 5.35
C PHE A 60 0.79 0.23 6.12
N PHE A 61 1.56 0.50 7.17
CA PHE A 61 2.18 -0.55 7.98
C PHE A 61 1.19 -1.33 8.85
N VAL A 62 0.01 -0.83 9.09
CA VAL A 62 -1.02 -1.57 9.84
C VAL A 62 -1.84 -2.49 8.94
N ILE A 63 -2.14 -2.05 7.71
CA ILE A 63 -3.05 -2.77 6.83
C ILE A 63 -2.38 -3.86 5.98
N HIS A 64 -1.05 -3.96 5.98
CA HIS A 64 -0.33 -5.02 5.27
C HIS A 64 0.72 -5.66 6.18
N ASP A 65 1.29 -6.79 5.74
CA ASP A 65 2.40 -7.43 6.42
C ASP A 65 3.73 -6.98 5.78
N PRO A 66 4.54 -6.15 6.49
CA PRO A 66 5.79 -5.65 5.94
C PRO A 66 6.98 -6.60 6.16
N THR A 67 6.75 -7.81 6.65
CA THR A 67 7.80 -8.75 7.06
C THR A 67 8.01 -9.91 6.10
N THR A 68 7.16 -10.05 5.08
CA THR A 68 7.23 -11.15 4.12
C THR A 68 7.89 -10.70 2.82
N LEU A 69 9.03 -11.31 2.50
CA LEU A 69 9.78 -10.99 1.29
C LEU A 69 9.03 -11.48 0.04
N ASN A 70 8.81 -10.56 -0.92
CA ASN A 70 8.12 -10.85 -2.19
C ASN A 70 6.80 -11.62 -2.00
N ARG A 71 6.06 -11.27 -0.97
CA ARG A 71 4.81 -11.94 -0.63
C ARG A 71 3.90 -11.00 0.15
N GLN A 72 2.61 -11.12 -0.09
CA GLN A 72 1.58 -10.48 0.74
C GLN A 72 0.43 -11.45 0.94
N GLY A 73 0.25 -11.92 2.17
CA GLY A 73 -0.73 -12.95 2.47
C GLY A 73 -0.46 -14.23 1.68
N ASN A 74 -1.44 -14.64 0.87
CA ASN A 74 -1.34 -15.83 0.00
C ASN A 74 -0.74 -15.53 -1.37
N ASP A 75 -0.53 -14.25 -1.70
CA ASP A 75 0.03 -13.83 -2.99
C ASP A 75 1.56 -13.81 -2.91
N SER A 76 2.21 -14.59 -3.76
CA SER A 76 3.67 -14.71 -3.81
C SER A 76 4.21 -14.27 -5.17
N GLY A 77 5.30 -13.50 -5.14
CA GLY A 77 5.98 -12.97 -6.31
C GLY A 77 6.55 -11.58 -6.05
N THR A 78 7.52 -11.16 -6.88
CA THR A 78 8.16 -9.84 -6.75
C THR A 78 7.17 -8.68 -6.89
N GLN A 79 6.08 -8.87 -7.62
CA GLN A 79 5.01 -7.89 -7.78
C GLN A 79 4.26 -7.59 -6.47
N TYR A 80 4.32 -8.48 -5.50
CA TYR A 80 3.67 -8.34 -4.19
C TYR A 80 4.63 -7.91 -3.08
N ARG A 81 5.85 -7.48 -3.44
CA ARG A 81 6.83 -7.02 -2.45
C ARG A 81 6.35 -5.77 -1.73
N SER A 82 6.73 -5.64 -0.47
CA SER A 82 6.48 -4.44 0.31
C SER A 82 7.46 -3.34 -0.11
N VAL A 83 6.96 -2.23 -0.60
CA VAL A 83 7.79 -1.13 -1.10
C VAL A 83 7.07 0.22 -0.93
N ILE A 84 7.86 1.24 -0.62
CA ILE A 84 7.43 2.64 -0.60
C ILE A 84 8.20 3.35 -1.70
N PHE A 85 7.48 3.97 -2.63
CA PHE A 85 8.06 4.83 -3.66
C PHE A 85 7.92 6.29 -3.23
N PHE A 86 9.05 6.94 -2.97
CA PHE A 86 9.07 8.34 -2.55
C PHE A 86 9.18 9.30 -3.74
N HIS A 87 8.53 10.44 -3.62
CA HIS A 87 8.55 11.52 -4.62
C HIS A 87 9.50 12.66 -4.26
N SER A 88 10.04 12.67 -3.03
CA SER A 88 10.98 13.68 -2.55
C SER A 88 11.95 13.08 -1.52
N LEU A 89 13.08 13.74 -1.31
CA LEU A 89 14.04 13.33 -0.28
C LEU A 89 13.43 13.42 1.14
N GLU A 90 12.54 14.36 1.37
CA GLU A 90 11.80 14.47 2.62
C GLU A 90 10.93 13.22 2.86
N GLN A 91 10.21 12.76 1.85
CA GLN A 91 9.44 11.52 1.94
C GLN A 91 10.32 10.31 2.21
N LYS A 92 11.48 10.23 1.55
CA LYS A 92 12.47 9.17 1.80
C LYS A 92 12.89 9.14 3.26
N GLN A 93 13.24 10.30 3.82
CA GLN A 93 13.67 10.42 5.22
C GLN A 93 12.54 9.98 6.17
N ILE A 94 11.33 10.48 5.96
CA ILE A 94 10.16 10.12 6.77
C ILE A 94 9.91 8.62 6.72
N ALA A 95 9.98 8.01 5.54
CA ALA A 95 9.78 6.56 5.37
C ALA A 95 10.82 5.76 6.17
N GLN A 96 12.09 6.14 6.10
CA GLN A 96 13.16 5.50 6.84
C GLN A 96 12.99 5.65 8.36
N GLU A 97 12.60 6.83 8.83
CA GLU A 97 12.32 7.08 10.25
C GLU A 97 11.13 6.22 10.75
N VAL A 98 10.05 6.15 9.98
CA VAL A 98 8.89 5.32 10.34
C VAL A 98 9.28 3.85 10.47
N ILE A 99 10.03 3.32 9.50
CA ILE A 99 10.50 1.93 9.55
C ILE A 99 11.37 1.69 10.79
N THR A 100 12.30 2.59 11.08
CA THR A 100 13.18 2.50 12.25
C THR A 100 12.37 2.49 13.56
N ASN A 101 11.42 3.42 13.67
CA ASN A 101 10.57 3.53 14.87
C ASN A 101 9.69 2.29 15.07
N LEU A 102 9.10 1.78 14.01
CA LEU A 102 8.24 0.59 14.08
C LEU A 102 9.04 -0.68 14.40
N SER A 103 10.25 -0.80 13.88
CA SER A 103 11.15 -1.91 14.20
C SER A 103 11.55 -1.91 15.67
N GLY A 104 11.69 -0.73 16.27
CA GLY A 104 12.03 -0.56 17.69
C GLY A 104 10.91 -0.99 18.66
N VAL A 105 9.64 -0.90 18.25
CA VAL A 105 8.50 -1.26 19.12
C VAL A 105 8.03 -2.71 18.97
N ARG A 106 8.68 -3.49 18.12
CA ARG A 106 8.44 -4.93 17.94
C ARG A 106 6.96 -5.28 17.67
N LEU A 107 6.32 -4.52 16.78
CA LEU A 107 4.95 -4.80 16.36
C LEU A 107 4.80 -6.13 15.60
N TRP A 108 5.89 -6.60 15.01
CA TRP A 108 5.95 -7.88 14.28
C TRP A 108 7.02 -8.78 14.90
N ARG A 109 6.82 -10.07 14.71
CA ARG A 109 7.79 -11.07 15.13
C ARG A 109 9.06 -11.04 14.30
N ASP A 110 8.90 -10.85 12.98
CA ASP A 110 9.98 -10.86 12.01
C ASP A 110 10.38 -9.43 11.59
N PRO A 111 11.58 -9.23 11.06
CA PRO A 111 12.05 -7.92 10.63
C PRO A 111 11.22 -7.35 9.48
N VAL A 112 11.08 -6.03 9.44
CA VAL A 112 10.49 -5.30 8.31
C VAL A 112 11.41 -5.40 7.09
N VAL A 113 10.87 -5.83 5.96
CA VAL A 113 11.59 -5.98 4.67
C VAL A 113 11.15 -4.96 3.62
N THR A 114 10.39 -3.95 4.01
CA THR A 114 9.91 -2.90 3.11
C THR A 114 11.05 -2.15 2.45
N GLU A 115 11.05 -2.10 1.12
CA GLU A 115 11.99 -1.31 0.34
C GLU A 115 11.58 0.17 0.32
N VAL A 116 12.55 1.09 0.26
CA VAL A 116 12.31 2.53 0.08
C VAL A 116 13.04 2.94 -1.19
N MET A 117 12.30 3.19 -2.26
CA MET A 117 12.81 3.42 -3.61
C MET A 117 12.29 4.73 -4.19
N PRO A 118 13.04 5.38 -5.10
CA PRO A 118 12.53 6.56 -5.80
C PRO A 118 11.37 6.19 -6.71
N ALA A 119 10.36 7.06 -6.78
CA ALA A 119 9.25 6.89 -7.68
C ALA A 119 9.70 6.93 -9.14
N THR A 120 9.11 6.07 -9.94
CA THR A 120 9.29 5.99 -11.40
C THR A 120 7.94 6.23 -12.06
N VAL A 121 7.79 5.87 -13.34
CA VAL A 121 6.52 6.01 -14.02
C VAL A 121 5.46 5.12 -13.35
N PHE A 122 4.33 5.72 -13.00
CA PHE A 122 3.16 5.02 -12.51
C PHE A 122 2.26 4.64 -13.69
N TYR A 123 1.97 3.35 -13.80
CA TYR A 123 1.02 2.84 -14.79
C TYR A 123 -0.27 2.46 -14.06
N ILE A 124 -1.35 3.15 -14.39
CA ILE A 124 -2.65 2.87 -13.78
C ILE A 124 -3.12 1.46 -14.13
N ALA A 125 -3.61 0.72 -13.14
CA ALA A 125 -4.18 -0.60 -13.37
C ALA A 125 -5.51 -0.50 -14.10
N GLU A 126 -5.93 -1.62 -14.68
CA GLU A 126 -7.20 -1.77 -15.37
C GLU A 126 -8.38 -1.44 -14.43
N ASP A 127 -9.49 -0.97 -14.95
CA ASP A 127 -10.64 -0.50 -14.18
C ASP A 127 -11.17 -1.52 -13.17
N TYR A 128 -11.13 -2.82 -13.52
CA TYR A 128 -11.61 -3.88 -12.63
C TYR A 128 -10.72 -4.12 -11.39
N HIS A 129 -9.49 -3.57 -11.36
CA HIS A 129 -8.60 -3.57 -10.20
C HIS A 129 -8.80 -2.34 -9.30
N GLN A 130 -9.41 -1.28 -9.83
CA GLN A 130 -9.61 -0.07 -9.06
C GLN A 130 -10.71 -0.30 -8.01
N GLU A 131 -10.40 0.05 -6.75
CA GLU A 131 -11.34 -0.11 -5.64
C GLU A 131 -12.01 -1.51 -5.57
N TYR A 132 -11.24 -2.56 -5.88
CA TYR A 132 -11.77 -3.92 -5.98
C TYR A 132 -12.60 -4.34 -4.77
N PHE A 133 -12.17 -4.01 -3.56
CA PHE A 133 -12.93 -4.34 -2.34
C PHE A 133 -14.26 -3.59 -2.26
N ALA A 134 -14.29 -2.31 -2.63
CA ALA A 134 -15.51 -1.52 -2.64
C ALA A 134 -16.53 -2.04 -3.67
N ASN A 135 -16.01 -2.49 -4.83
CA ASN A 135 -16.84 -2.98 -5.93
C ASN A 135 -17.22 -4.47 -5.80
N ASN A 136 -16.44 -5.25 -5.04
CA ASN A 136 -16.60 -6.70 -4.91
C ASN A 136 -16.53 -7.15 -3.43
N PRO A 137 -17.34 -6.58 -2.53
CA PRO A 137 -17.26 -6.91 -1.10
C PRO A 137 -17.61 -8.37 -0.80
N GLU A 138 -18.40 -9.00 -1.66
CA GLU A 138 -18.82 -10.40 -1.52
C GLU A 138 -17.81 -11.41 -2.07
N ALA A 139 -16.76 -10.96 -2.76
CA ALA A 139 -15.72 -11.86 -3.25
C ALA A 139 -15.01 -12.51 -2.06
N GLY A 140 -14.76 -13.81 -2.13
CA GLY A 140 -14.10 -14.54 -1.04
C GLY A 140 -12.77 -13.94 -0.62
N TYR A 141 -11.95 -13.49 -1.59
CA TYR A 141 -10.71 -12.79 -1.32
C TYR A 141 -10.94 -11.53 -0.48
N CYS A 142 -11.94 -10.72 -0.82
CA CYS A 142 -12.27 -9.51 -0.08
C CYS A 142 -12.71 -9.83 1.36
N GLN A 143 -13.48 -10.88 1.58
CA GLN A 143 -13.95 -11.25 2.91
C GLN A 143 -12.86 -11.88 3.77
N PHE A 144 -12.07 -12.80 3.23
CA PHE A 144 -11.11 -13.56 4.01
C PHE A 144 -9.74 -12.88 4.15
N VAL A 145 -9.34 -12.06 3.20
CA VAL A 145 -8.00 -11.42 3.20
C VAL A 145 -8.08 -9.92 3.46
N VAL A 146 -8.99 -9.22 2.78
CA VAL A 146 -9.06 -7.76 2.79
C VAL A 146 -9.89 -7.22 3.94
N ALA A 147 -11.07 -7.77 4.20
CA ALA A 147 -11.94 -7.30 5.26
C ALA A 147 -11.28 -7.32 6.66
N PRO A 148 -10.48 -8.34 7.03
CA PRO A 148 -9.72 -8.31 8.28
C PRO A 148 -8.71 -7.16 8.36
N LYS A 149 -8.07 -6.79 7.26
CA LYS A 149 -7.13 -5.66 7.20
C LYS A 149 -7.85 -4.33 7.41
N VAL A 150 -8.99 -4.14 6.77
CA VAL A 150 -9.84 -2.95 6.95
C VAL A 150 -10.35 -2.85 8.38
N ALA A 151 -10.81 -3.96 8.96
CA ALA A 151 -11.25 -4.02 10.35
C ALA A 151 -10.12 -3.68 11.33
N LYS A 152 -8.92 -4.23 11.09
CA LYS A 152 -7.72 -3.93 11.87
C LYS A 152 -7.37 -2.44 11.79
N PHE A 153 -7.40 -1.85 10.60
CA PHE A 153 -7.20 -0.43 10.41
C PHE A 153 -8.20 0.40 11.20
N ARG A 154 -9.48 0.13 11.05
CA ARG A 154 -10.55 0.85 11.76
C ARG A 154 -10.40 0.78 13.27
N LYS A 155 -10.01 -0.38 13.81
CA LYS A 155 -9.78 -0.57 15.24
C LYS A 155 -8.60 0.29 15.76
N HIS A 156 -7.48 0.32 15.05
CA HIS A 156 -6.25 0.97 15.50
C HIS A 156 -6.19 2.46 15.18
N PHE A 157 -6.90 2.91 14.15
CA PHE A 157 -6.85 4.28 13.63
C PHE A 157 -8.19 5.01 13.68
N PHE A 158 -9.08 4.60 14.56
CA PHE A 158 -10.39 5.24 14.70
C PHE A 158 -10.29 6.77 14.86
N ALA A 159 -9.29 7.25 15.61
CA ALA A 159 -9.05 8.67 15.81
C ALA A 159 -8.60 9.40 14.53
N LYS A 160 -8.07 8.68 13.53
CA LYS A 160 -7.59 9.20 12.24
C LYS A 160 -8.62 9.06 11.12
N GLN A 161 -9.74 8.40 11.38
CA GLN A 161 -10.81 8.28 10.40
C GLN A 161 -11.52 9.62 10.19
N LYS A 162 -12.13 9.78 9.02
CA LYS A 162 -13.01 10.92 8.76
C LYS A 162 -14.12 10.94 9.81
N LYS A 163 -14.18 12.02 10.55
CA LYS A 163 -15.33 12.27 11.42
C LYS A 163 -16.52 12.59 10.54
N ALA A 164 -17.58 11.94 10.80
CA ALA A 164 -18.86 12.22 10.14
C ALA A 164 -19.30 13.66 10.39
#